data_4ba5e5ea2cad2385614134604ddd5584
#
_entry.id   4ba5e5ea2cad2385614134604ddd5584
#
_cell.length_a   1.000
_cell.length_b   1.000
_cell.length_c   1.000
_cell.angle_alpha   90.00
_cell.angle_beta   90.00
_cell.angle_gamma   90.00
#
_symmetry.space_group_name_H-M   'P 1'
#
loop_
_entity.id
_entity.type
_entity.pdbx_description
1 polymer ?
#
loop_
_entity_poly.entity_id
_entity_poly.type
_entity_poly.pdbx_seq_one_letter_code
_entity_poly.pdbx_strand_id
1 'polypeptide(L)'
;MKKLRVSNKKIDDDMLMKMRRAELDKWPTGKEVDFDEAVAYQKSLPDSKIWWKVMTKLREEGRMSVFPRAGTPVLKDMIELCQGLRESGVVLIPVTTDSYTRLGQYEKVEAILRECEKTGKLLLNGYPIINQGVKKTRKLVESVDAAFSPRGAGGEIAIASGMTTAEAGIGFLDFGSYSKKMTIQELVARSQNGMRVLGWYADRGVIICKDLHGWLPGAPFPLSVNIVCMIIEAVTAAEQGQKALYPLVACMGNMVQDMAWIRLAPRIIREYLDKFGFQDTMIIGTCPAQTPLFPVAMDLGGAFAYLCYVAMVGALSKSNAVDLRSIDEGAGIPSKDTNAVS
;
A
#
# COMPACT_ATOMS: atom_id res chain seq x y z
N MET A 1 -15.22 31.28 -3.05
CA MET A 1 -14.19 30.69 -3.96
C MET A 1 -14.90 30.04 -5.16
N LYS A 2 -14.41 30.26 -6.39
CA LYS A 2 -14.97 29.61 -7.59
C LYS A 2 -14.66 28.11 -7.50
N LYS A 3 -15.69 27.25 -7.53
CA LYS A 3 -15.48 25.80 -7.59
C LYS A 3 -14.73 25.47 -8.88
N LEU A 4 -13.61 24.79 -8.76
CA LEU A 4 -12.91 24.25 -9.92
C LEU A 4 -13.81 23.14 -10.52
N ARG A 5 -14.02 23.19 -11.83
CA ARG A 5 -14.80 22.14 -12.52
C ARG A 5 -13.86 21.00 -12.89
N VAL A 6 -14.10 19.83 -12.34
CA VAL A 6 -13.56 18.58 -12.88
C VAL A 6 -14.60 18.05 -13.86
N SER A 7 -14.20 17.73 -15.07
CA SER A 7 -15.07 16.93 -15.95
C SER A 7 -15.13 15.54 -15.31
N ASN A 8 -16.26 15.17 -14.71
CA ASN A 8 -16.44 13.87 -14.09
C ASN A 8 -16.20 12.76 -15.12
N LYS A 9 -15.09 12.05 -14.96
CA LYS A 9 -14.69 10.92 -15.81
C LYS A 9 -14.71 9.61 -15.02
N LYS A 10 -15.61 9.51 -14.02
CA LYS A 10 -15.82 8.26 -13.28
C LYS A 10 -16.15 7.15 -14.28
N ILE A 11 -15.35 6.10 -14.25
CA ILE A 11 -15.55 4.91 -15.09
C ILE A 11 -16.88 4.26 -14.70
N ASP A 12 -17.74 3.97 -15.69
CA ASP A 12 -19.00 3.27 -15.44
C ASP A 12 -18.78 1.81 -15.04
N ASP A 13 -19.79 1.23 -14.39
CA ASP A 13 -19.65 -0.12 -13.80
C ASP A 13 -19.49 -1.21 -14.88
N ASP A 14 -20.12 -1.10 -16.02
CA ASP A 14 -20.03 -2.10 -17.09
C ASP A 14 -18.61 -2.13 -17.69
N MET A 15 -18.05 -0.96 -17.95
CA MET A 15 -16.66 -0.83 -18.40
C MET A 15 -15.70 -1.34 -17.35
N LEU A 16 -15.88 -0.95 -16.08
CA LEU A 16 -15.08 -1.43 -14.97
C LEU A 16 -15.10 -2.95 -14.89
N MET A 17 -16.26 -3.58 -14.93
CA MET A 17 -16.39 -5.04 -14.81
C MET A 17 -15.70 -5.77 -15.96
N LYS A 18 -15.76 -5.24 -17.18
CA LYS A 18 -14.97 -5.79 -18.31
C LYS A 18 -13.46 -5.71 -18.05
N MET A 19 -12.97 -4.57 -17.55
CA MET A 19 -11.56 -4.36 -17.25
C MET A 19 -11.08 -5.28 -16.12
N ARG A 20 -11.87 -5.42 -15.03
CA ARG A 20 -11.57 -6.31 -13.90
C ARG A 20 -11.46 -7.77 -14.37
N ARG A 21 -12.43 -8.26 -15.14
CA ARG A 21 -12.40 -9.64 -15.66
C ARG A 21 -11.21 -9.87 -16.58
N ALA A 22 -10.95 -8.96 -17.52
CA ALA A 22 -9.81 -9.04 -18.42
C ALA A 22 -8.44 -9.03 -17.70
N GLU A 23 -8.36 -8.38 -16.53
CA GLU A 23 -7.14 -8.44 -15.71
C GLU A 23 -7.05 -9.76 -14.93
N LEU A 24 -8.14 -10.21 -14.30
CA LEU A 24 -8.18 -11.45 -13.55
C LEU A 24 -7.94 -12.69 -14.43
N ASP A 25 -8.37 -12.66 -15.70
CA ASP A 25 -8.13 -13.75 -16.65
C ASP A 25 -6.63 -13.96 -16.96
N LYS A 26 -5.78 -12.95 -16.72
CA LYS A 26 -4.33 -13.07 -16.87
C LYS A 26 -3.66 -13.70 -15.64
N TRP A 27 -4.35 -13.77 -14.52
CA TRP A 27 -3.78 -14.23 -13.26
C TRP A 27 -4.03 -15.73 -13.03
N PRO A 28 -3.04 -16.50 -12.61
CA PRO A 28 -3.19 -17.94 -12.41
C PRO A 28 -4.31 -18.31 -11.42
N THR A 29 -4.57 -17.44 -10.45
CA THR A 29 -5.61 -17.63 -9.43
C THR A 29 -6.77 -16.61 -9.56
N GLY A 30 -6.85 -15.88 -10.66
CA GLY A 30 -7.86 -14.84 -10.84
C GLY A 30 -9.31 -15.35 -10.77
N LYS A 31 -9.54 -16.61 -11.11
CA LYS A 31 -10.85 -17.26 -10.97
C LYS A 31 -11.31 -17.45 -9.52
N GLU A 32 -10.42 -17.29 -8.54
CA GLU A 32 -10.78 -17.35 -7.12
C GLU A 32 -11.47 -16.06 -6.65
N VAL A 33 -11.42 -14.99 -7.43
CA VAL A 33 -12.04 -13.70 -7.07
C VAL A 33 -13.51 -13.71 -7.45
N ASP A 34 -14.36 -13.81 -6.44
CA ASP A 34 -15.80 -13.55 -6.53
C ASP A 34 -16.07 -12.16 -5.92
N PHE A 35 -16.63 -11.25 -6.71
CA PHE A 35 -16.79 -9.86 -6.31
C PHE A 35 -17.85 -9.65 -5.23
N ASP A 36 -18.93 -10.42 -5.25
CA ASP A 36 -20.01 -10.31 -4.27
C ASP A 36 -19.59 -10.95 -2.94
N GLU A 37 -18.90 -12.09 -3.02
CA GLU A 37 -18.31 -12.73 -1.84
C GLU A 37 -17.24 -11.84 -1.21
N ALA A 38 -16.39 -11.18 -2.02
CA ALA A 38 -15.39 -10.24 -1.52
C ALA A 38 -16.03 -9.06 -0.76
N VAL A 39 -17.14 -8.50 -1.26
CA VAL A 39 -17.90 -7.45 -0.55
C VAL A 39 -18.48 -7.99 0.75
N ALA A 40 -19.09 -9.18 0.74
CA ALA A 40 -19.67 -9.78 1.93
C ALA A 40 -18.60 -10.06 2.99
N TYR A 41 -17.45 -10.62 2.58
CA TYR A 41 -16.33 -10.91 3.47
C TYR A 41 -15.74 -9.64 4.07
N GLN A 42 -15.52 -8.60 3.27
CA GLN A 42 -15.04 -7.31 3.76
C GLN A 42 -15.97 -6.69 4.81
N LYS A 43 -17.28 -6.80 4.63
CA LYS A 43 -18.28 -6.32 5.62
C LYS A 43 -18.29 -7.12 6.92
N SER A 44 -17.83 -8.36 6.91
CA SER A 44 -17.77 -9.22 8.11
C SER A 44 -16.51 -9.01 8.95
N LEU A 45 -15.54 -8.23 8.46
CA LEU A 45 -14.28 -8.03 9.17
C LEU A 45 -14.48 -7.23 10.47
N PRO A 46 -13.80 -7.62 11.56
CA PRO A 46 -13.79 -6.83 12.79
C PRO A 46 -13.00 -5.52 12.59
N ASP A 47 -13.30 -4.52 13.41
CA ASP A 47 -12.69 -3.19 13.32
C ASP A 47 -11.16 -3.20 13.40
N SER A 48 -10.58 -4.16 14.12
CA SER A 48 -9.13 -4.38 14.22
C SER A 48 -8.46 -4.76 12.90
N LYS A 49 -9.21 -5.24 11.92
CA LYS A 49 -8.73 -5.57 10.57
C LYS A 49 -9.05 -4.50 9.52
N ILE A 50 -9.76 -3.44 9.91
CA ILE A 50 -10.15 -2.36 9.00
C ILE A 50 -9.16 -1.20 9.14
N TRP A 51 -8.31 -1.02 8.14
CA TRP A 51 -7.19 -0.07 8.17
C TRP A 51 -7.57 1.34 8.62
N TRP A 52 -8.59 1.93 8.01
CA TRP A 52 -8.98 3.30 8.36
C TRP A 52 -9.47 3.43 9.79
N LYS A 53 -10.12 2.40 10.35
CA LYS A 53 -10.55 2.39 11.75
C LYS A 53 -9.37 2.26 12.70
N VAL A 54 -8.41 1.38 12.38
CA VAL A 54 -7.17 1.25 13.17
C VAL A 54 -6.38 2.55 13.15
N MET A 55 -6.20 3.18 11.97
CA MET A 55 -5.51 4.47 11.86
C MET A 55 -6.21 5.58 12.63
N THR A 56 -7.55 5.63 12.59
CA THR A 56 -8.34 6.61 13.35
C THR A 56 -8.18 6.40 14.85
N LYS A 57 -8.28 5.15 15.32
CA LYS A 57 -8.06 4.80 16.72
C LYS A 57 -6.67 5.19 17.23
N LEU A 58 -5.62 4.87 16.45
CA LEU A 58 -4.25 5.28 16.80
C LEU A 58 -4.13 6.80 16.95
N ARG A 59 -4.77 7.56 16.08
CA ARG A 59 -4.79 9.02 16.15
C ARG A 59 -5.50 9.53 17.41
N GLU A 60 -6.65 8.97 17.73
CA GLU A 60 -7.43 9.35 18.93
C GLU A 60 -6.69 9.03 20.23
N GLU A 61 -5.96 7.92 20.25
CA GLU A 61 -5.11 7.51 21.38
C GLU A 61 -3.75 8.23 21.42
N GLY A 62 -3.43 9.08 20.45
CA GLY A 62 -2.12 9.73 20.35
C GLY A 62 -0.96 8.75 20.14
N ARG A 63 -1.22 7.60 19.53
CA ARG A 63 -0.26 6.52 19.28
C ARG A 63 0.13 6.45 17.81
N MET A 64 1.29 5.89 17.56
CA MET A 64 1.81 5.58 16.23
C MET A 64 2.14 4.09 16.14
N SER A 65 1.73 3.44 15.07
CA SER A 65 2.14 2.07 14.76
C SER A 65 3.29 2.07 13.76
N VAL A 66 4.21 1.15 13.96
CA VAL A 66 5.17 0.80 12.91
C VAL A 66 4.42 0.02 11.83
N PHE A 67 4.85 0.22 10.60
CA PHE A 67 4.36 -0.43 9.39
C PHE A 67 5.59 -1.02 8.66
N PRO A 68 6.17 -2.10 9.20
CA PRO A 68 7.44 -2.65 8.73
C PRO A 68 7.22 -3.46 7.46
N ARG A 69 8.04 -3.27 6.43
CA ARG A 69 7.93 -4.05 5.20
C ARG A 69 8.18 -5.53 5.48
N ALA A 70 7.21 -6.36 5.09
CA ALA A 70 7.24 -7.80 5.31
C ALA A 70 6.83 -8.55 4.03
N GLY A 71 7.56 -9.60 3.69
CA GLY A 71 7.22 -10.44 2.54
C GLY A 71 8.18 -11.61 2.39
N THR A 72 7.64 -12.83 2.51
CA THR A 72 8.34 -14.09 2.23
C THR A 72 7.50 -14.93 1.28
N PRO A 73 8.12 -15.78 0.44
CA PRO A 73 7.39 -16.49 -0.62
C PRO A 73 6.42 -17.56 -0.11
N VAL A 74 6.76 -18.26 0.97
CA VAL A 74 6.01 -19.42 1.45
C VAL A 74 5.00 -18.97 2.49
N LEU A 75 3.76 -19.46 2.38
CA LEU A 75 2.66 -19.06 3.26
C LEU A 75 2.97 -19.31 4.75
N LYS A 76 3.58 -20.46 5.09
CA LYS A 76 3.93 -20.77 6.47
C LYS A 76 4.87 -19.74 7.07
N ASP A 77 5.96 -19.42 6.36
CA ASP A 77 6.97 -18.47 6.82
C ASP A 77 6.38 -17.04 6.88
N MET A 78 5.47 -16.71 5.96
CA MET A 78 4.76 -15.42 5.97
C MET A 78 3.83 -15.29 7.17
N ILE A 79 3.13 -16.37 7.57
CA ILE A 79 2.31 -16.40 8.79
C ILE A 79 3.19 -16.21 10.02
N GLU A 80 4.29 -16.94 10.13
CA GLU A 80 5.23 -16.83 11.26
C GLU A 80 5.81 -15.41 11.37
N LEU A 81 6.17 -14.80 10.24
CA LEU A 81 6.62 -13.41 10.19
C LEU A 81 5.54 -12.44 10.70
N CYS A 82 4.30 -12.56 10.22
CA CYS A 82 3.20 -11.69 10.64
C CYS A 82 2.86 -11.88 12.14
N GLN A 83 2.93 -13.10 12.65
CA GLN A 83 2.74 -13.39 14.08
C GLN A 83 3.82 -12.71 14.92
N GLY A 84 5.09 -12.82 14.52
CA GLY A 84 6.20 -12.14 15.23
C GLY A 84 6.04 -10.62 15.23
N LEU A 85 5.63 -10.02 14.10
CA LEU A 85 5.31 -8.59 14.05
C LEU A 85 4.17 -8.22 15.00
N ARG A 86 3.11 -9.03 15.04
CA ARG A 86 1.97 -8.79 15.93
C ARG A 86 2.36 -8.90 17.40
N GLU A 87 3.17 -9.88 17.78
CA GLU A 87 3.73 -10.08 19.12
C GLU A 87 4.59 -8.88 19.54
N SER A 88 5.28 -8.24 18.60
CA SER A 88 6.05 -7.01 18.82
C SER A 88 5.19 -5.74 18.92
N GLY A 89 3.86 -5.86 18.85
CA GLY A 89 2.91 -4.75 18.99
C GLY A 89 2.46 -4.10 17.68
N VAL A 90 2.89 -4.60 16.52
CA VAL A 90 2.48 -4.09 15.21
C VAL A 90 1.00 -4.41 14.96
N VAL A 91 0.22 -3.40 14.57
CA VAL A 91 -1.22 -3.52 14.24
C VAL A 91 -1.53 -3.21 12.77
N LEU A 92 -0.52 -2.77 12.02
CA LEU A 92 -0.60 -2.46 10.59
C LEU A 92 0.47 -3.29 9.87
N ILE A 93 0.06 -4.34 9.15
CA ILE A 93 0.99 -5.31 8.54
C ILE A 93 1.01 -5.15 7.03
N PRO A 94 2.17 -4.76 6.43
CA PRO A 94 2.32 -4.74 4.98
C PRO A 94 2.66 -6.15 4.47
N VAL A 95 2.12 -6.48 3.32
CA VAL A 95 2.45 -7.69 2.55
C VAL A 95 3.14 -7.27 1.27
N THR A 96 4.47 -7.26 1.29
CA THR A 96 5.28 -6.86 0.14
C THR A 96 5.26 -7.96 -0.93
N THR A 97 4.81 -7.61 -2.12
CA THR A 97 4.79 -8.51 -3.28
C THR A 97 6.18 -8.60 -3.90
N ASP A 98 6.58 -9.79 -4.28
CA ASP A 98 7.88 -10.02 -4.95
C ASP A 98 7.99 -9.32 -6.31
N SER A 99 9.23 -9.13 -6.77
CA SER A 99 9.50 -8.38 -8.00
C SER A 99 9.01 -9.07 -9.26
N TYR A 100 9.02 -10.40 -9.34
CA TYR A 100 8.54 -11.10 -10.54
C TYR A 100 7.02 -11.05 -10.67
N THR A 101 6.28 -11.14 -9.56
CA THR A 101 4.83 -10.92 -9.54
C THR A 101 4.49 -9.51 -10.03
N ARG A 102 5.22 -8.49 -9.57
CA ARG A 102 5.04 -7.10 -10.05
C ARG A 102 5.30 -6.93 -11.54
N LEU A 103 6.18 -7.74 -12.11
CA LEU A 103 6.50 -7.76 -13.54
C LEU A 103 5.58 -8.67 -14.37
N GLY A 104 4.59 -9.32 -13.76
CA GLY A 104 3.66 -10.22 -14.44
C GLY A 104 4.27 -11.56 -14.87
N GLN A 105 5.39 -11.98 -14.26
CA GLN A 105 6.11 -13.22 -14.59
C GLN A 105 5.60 -14.42 -13.76
N TYR A 106 4.30 -14.69 -13.81
CA TYR A 106 3.62 -15.63 -12.91
C TYR A 106 4.09 -17.08 -13.05
N GLU A 107 4.42 -17.52 -14.27
CA GLU A 107 4.97 -18.88 -14.51
C GLU A 107 6.34 -19.05 -13.85
N LYS A 108 7.18 -18.02 -13.92
CA LYS A 108 8.48 -18.01 -13.25
C LYS A 108 8.33 -18.03 -11.74
N VAL A 109 7.39 -17.27 -11.20
CA VAL A 109 7.05 -17.27 -9.77
C VAL A 109 6.63 -18.66 -9.32
N GLU A 110 5.78 -19.34 -10.09
CA GLU A 110 5.31 -20.68 -9.79
C GLU A 110 6.45 -21.71 -9.71
N ALA A 111 7.38 -21.63 -10.67
CA ALA A 111 8.56 -22.51 -10.68
C ALA A 111 9.45 -22.27 -9.43
N ILE A 112 9.67 -21.00 -9.09
CA ILE A 112 10.49 -20.64 -7.92
C ILE A 112 9.77 -21.04 -6.60
N LEU A 113 8.44 -20.88 -6.50
CA LEU A 113 7.69 -21.32 -5.33
C LEU A 113 7.84 -22.82 -5.07
N ARG A 114 7.73 -23.64 -6.10
CA ARG A 114 7.97 -25.09 -5.99
C ARG A 114 9.37 -25.41 -5.48
N GLU A 115 10.36 -24.65 -5.93
CA GLU A 115 11.74 -24.81 -5.47
C GLU A 115 11.89 -24.36 -3.99
N CYS A 116 11.23 -23.26 -3.59
CA CYS A 116 11.19 -22.84 -2.18
C CYS A 116 10.59 -23.94 -1.30
N GLU A 117 9.43 -24.49 -1.69
CA GLU A 117 8.74 -25.54 -0.94
C GLU A 117 9.58 -26.83 -0.84
N LYS A 118 10.31 -27.18 -1.91
CA LYS A 118 11.16 -28.37 -1.96
C LYS A 118 12.44 -28.23 -1.13
N THR A 119 13.06 -27.06 -1.16
CA THR A 119 14.39 -26.86 -0.57
C THR A 119 14.38 -26.15 0.78
N GLY A 120 13.25 -25.53 1.15
CA GLY A 120 13.15 -24.66 2.33
C GLY A 120 13.91 -23.33 2.19
N LYS A 121 14.41 -23.01 0.97
CA LYS A 121 15.13 -21.74 0.72
C LYS A 121 14.17 -20.66 0.29
N LEU A 122 14.34 -19.44 0.79
CA LEU A 122 13.59 -18.26 0.36
C LEU A 122 14.24 -17.67 -0.89
N LEU A 123 13.66 -17.90 -2.07
CA LEU A 123 14.22 -17.49 -3.36
C LEU A 123 13.47 -16.33 -4.02
N LEU A 124 12.42 -15.79 -3.37
CA LEU A 124 11.71 -14.57 -3.78
C LEU A 124 11.80 -13.53 -2.67
N ASN A 125 11.89 -12.28 -3.07
CA ASN A 125 11.99 -11.12 -2.16
C ASN A 125 10.62 -10.56 -1.75
N GLY A 126 9.62 -11.40 -1.58
CA GLY A 126 8.28 -10.99 -1.20
C GLY A 126 7.25 -12.11 -1.31
N TYR A 127 6.01 -11.80 -0.94
CA TYR A 127 4.87 -12.71 -1.00
C TYR A 127 4.21 -12.66 -2.37
N PRO A 128 4.20 -13.75 -3.15
CA PRO A 128 3.68 -13.77 -4.50
C PRO A 128 2.15 -13.90 -4.50
N ILE A 129 1.47 -12.84 -4.09
CA ILE A 129 0.04 -12.80 -3.79
C ILE A 129 -0.83 -13.32 -4.93
N ILE A 130 -0.46 -13.04 -6.19
CA ILE A 130 -1.22 -13.50 -7.37
C ILE A 130 -1.12 -15.03 -7.55
N ASN A 131 0.03 -15.64 -7.28
CA ASN A 131 0.19 -17.09 -7.34
C ASN A 131 -0.38 -17.80 -6.09
N GLN A 132 -0.35 -17.14 -4.93
CA GLN A 132 -0.92 -17.68 -3.70
C GLN A 132 -2.47 -17.66 -3.71
N GLY A 133 -3.08 -16.71 -4.41
CA GLY A 133 -4.52 -16.59 -4.58
C GLY A 133 -5.29 -16.18 -3.32
N VAL A 134 -6.61 -16.10 -3.45
CA VAL A 134 -7.51 -15.64 -2.38
C VAL A 134 -7.48 -16.59 -1.18
N LYS A 135 -7.57 -17.89 -1.41
CA LYS A 135 -7.70 -18.89 -0.32
C LYS A 135 -6.50 -18.92 0.62
N LYS A 136 -5.28 -18.92 0.07
CA LYS A 136 -4.06 -18.92 0.88
C LYS A 136 -3.82 -17.55 1.52
N THR A 137 -4.07 -16.46 0.80
CA THR A 137 -3.91 -15.10 1.33
C THR A 137 -4.93 -14.80 2.43
N ARG A 138 -6.15 -15.32 2.34
CA ARG A 138 -7.15 -15.21 3.42
C ARG A 138 -6.69 -15.92 4.70
N LYS A 139 -6.12 -17.11 4.60
CA LYS A 139 -5.51 -17.79 5.76
C LYS A 139 -4.41 -16.95 6.41
N LEU A 140 -3.60 -16.25 5.61
CA LEU A 140 -2.60 -15.31 6.13
C LEU A 140 -3.28 -14.18 6.90
N VAL A 141 -4.28 -13.50 6.32
CA VAL A 141 -4.99 -12.39 6.95
C VAL A 141 -5.72 -12.83 8.22
N GLU A 142 -6.28 -14.04 8.25
CA GLU A 142 -6.99 -14.61 9.40
C GLU A 142 -6.04 -15.01 10.54
N SER A 143 -4.77 -15.31 10.24
CA SER A 143 -3.80 -15.82 11.22
C SER A 143 -3.39 -14.82 12.30
N VAL A 144 -3.66 -13.52 12.11
CA VAL A 144 -3.27 -12.44 13.03
C VAL A 144 -4.39 -11.41 13.15
N ASP A 145 -4.58 -10.88 14.35
CA ASP A 145 -5.51 -9.77 14.61
C ASP A 145 -4.81 -8.43 14.35
N ALA A 146 -4.74 -8.06 13.06
CA ALA A 146 -4.15 -6.81 12.58
C ALA A 146 -4.78 -6.41 11.24
N ALA A 147 -4.64 -5.14 10.85
CA ALA A 147 -5.04 -4.66 9.53
C ALA A 147 -3.90 -4.87 8.53
N PHE A 148 -4.24 -5.46 7.38
CA PHE A 148 -3.28 -5.81 6.35
C PHE A 148 -3.33 -4.86 5.15
N SER A 149 -2.16 -4.62 4.55
CA SER A 149 -1.98 -3.79 3.36
C SER A 149 -1.15 -4.54 2.30
N PRO A 150 -1.63 -4.71 1.07
CA PRO A 150 -0.77 -5.19 -0.01
C PRO A 150 0.21 -4.09 -0.42
N ARG A 151 1.46 -4.46 -0.69
CA ARG A 151 2.48 -3.54 -1.21
C ARG A 151 3.00 -4.06 -2.55
N GLY A 152 2.55 -3.45 -3.63
CA GLY A 152 2.97 -3.75 -4.99
C GLY A 152 1.83 -4.19 -5.91
N ALA A 153 1.53 -5.48 -6.06
CA ALA A 153 0.56 -5.99 -7.02
C ALA A 153 -0.55 -6.84 -6.36
N GLY A 154 -1.56 -7.22 -7.13
CA GLY A 154 -2.59 -8.18 -6.68
C GLY A 154 -3.77 -7.58 -5.92
N GLY A 155 -4.09 -6.30 -6.15
CA GLY A 155 -5.11 -5.57 -5.41
C GLY A 155 -6.46 -6.29 -5.27
N GLU A 156 -7.00 -6.90 -6.32
CA GLU A 156 -8.27 -7.65 -6.26
C GLU A 156 -8.19 -8.89 -5.37
N ILE A 157 -7.11 -9.67 -5.47
CA ILE A 157 -6.89 -10.82 -4.59
C ILE A 157 -6.70 -10.36 -3.15
N ALA A 158 -5.95 -9.28 -2.93
CA ALA A 158 -5.75 -8.71 -1.61
C ALA A 158 -7.09 -8.32 -0.96
N ILE A 159 -7.94 -7.58 -1.67
CA ILE A 159 -9.25 -7.15 -1.17
C ILE A 159 -10.15 -8.37 -0.91
N ALA A 160 -10.23 -9.33 -1.84
CA ALA A 160 -11.00 -10.55 -1.66
C ALA A 160 -10.50 -11.41 -0.50
N SER A 161 -9.24 -11.22 -0.09
CA SER A 161 -8.64 -11.92 1.06
C SER A 161 -8.79 -11.17 2.40
N GLY A 162 -9.40 -9.98 2.42
CA GLY A 162 -9.63 -9.22 3.64
C GLY A 162 -8.57 -8.14 3.93
N MET A 163 -7.70 -7.80 2.98
CA MET A 163 -6.85 -6.62 3.10
C MET A 163 -7.68 -5.37 2.82
N THR A 164 -7.48 -4.34 3.62
CA THR A 164 -8.37 -3.16 3.66
C THR A 164 -7.68 -1.88 3.20
N THR A 165 -6.54 -2.02 2.56
CA THR A 165 -5.89 -0.95 1.78
C THR A 165 -5.52 -1.43 0.39
N ALA A 166 -5.17 -0.52 -0.49
CA ALA A 166 -4.57 -0.83 -1.78
C ALA A 166 -3.62 0.28 -2.24
N GLU A 167 -2.49 -0.14 -2.80
CA GLU A 167 -1.63 0.70 -3.63
C GLU A 167 -2.21 0.78 -5.04
N ALA A 168 -3.46 1.19 -5.19
CA ALA A 168 -4.11 1.09 -6.47
C ALA A 168 -3.68 2.20 -7.42
N GLY A 169 -3.22 1.80 -8.59
CA GLY A 169 -3.19 2.63 -9.77
C GLY A 169 -2.31 3.86 -9.68
N ILE A 170 -1.09 3.71 -9.23
CA ILE A 170 -0.19 4.84 -9.02
C ILE A 170 0.63 5.10 -10.27
N GLY A 171 0.09 5.94 -11.13
CA GLY A 171 0.78 6.34 -12.34
C GLY A 171 2.14 6.99 -12.08
N PHE A 172 2.26 7.77 -11.03
CA PHE A 172 3.49 8.51 -10.74
C PHE A 172 4.59 7.64 -10.16
N LEU A 173 4.28 6.65 -9.32
CA LEU A 173 5.25 5.66 -8.82
C LEU A 173 5.79 4.78 -9.94
N ASP A 174 4.91 4.34 -10.80
CA ASP A 174 5.24 3.43 -11.89
C ASP A 174 6.00 4.13 -13.02
N PHE A 175 5.86 5.44 -13.15
CA PHE A 175 6.39 6.22 -14.26
C PHE A 175 7.92 6.09 -14.42
N GLY A 176 8.67 6.00 -13.34
CA GLY A 176 10.12 5.92 -13.39
C GLY A 176 10.72 4.53 -13.28
N SER A 177 10.04 3.60 -12.61
CA SER A 177 10.65 2.34 -12.15
C SER A 177 10.17 1.10 -12.89
N TYR A 178 8.87 0.96 -13.05
CA TYR A 178 8.26 -0.28 -13.55
C TYR A 178 7.65 -0.14 -14.95
N SER A 179 7.42 1.10 -15.42
CA SER A 179 6.61 1.38 -16.61
C SER A 179 7.37 1.97 -17.77
N LYS A 180 8.67 1.70 -17.90
CA LYS A 180 9.52 2.25 -18.97
C LYS A 180 8.99 2.02 -20.39
N LYS A 181 8.05 1.09 -20.57
CA LYS A 181 7.45 0.72 -21.87
C LYS A 181 6.01 1.21 -22.04
N MET A 182 5.42 1.84 -21.01
CA MET A 182 4.04 2.32 -21.05
C MET A 182 3.98 3.79 -21.41
N THR A 183 2.98 4.18 -22.18
CA THR A 183 2.69 5.58 -22.44
C THR A 183 2.04 6.24 -21.20
N ILE A 184 2.10 7.58 -21.12
CA ILE A 184 1.43 8.34 -20.05
C ILE A 184 -0.09 8.04 -20.05
N GLN A 185 -0.71 7.91 -21.23
CA GLN A 185 -2.11 7.59 -21.37
C GLN A 185 -2.47 6.24 -20.76
N GLU A 186 -1.65 5.22 -21.01
CA GLU A 186 -1.83 3.88 -20.43
C GLU A 186 -1.68 3.89 -18.92
N LEU A 187 -0.70 4.64 -18.40
CA LEU A 187 -0.50 4.80 -16.95
C LEU A 187 -1.69 5.48 -16.29
N VAL A 188 -2.20 6.57 -16.87
CA VAL A 188 -3.37 7.27 -16.36
C VAL A 188 -4.60 6.36 -16.37
N ALA A 189 -4.84 5.65 -17.48
CA ALA A 189 -5.96 4.73 -17.60
C ALA A 189 -5.87 3.59 -16.57
N ARG A 190 -4.70 3.00 -16.37
CA ARG A 190 -4.44 1.98 -15.35
C ARG A 190 -4.69 2.50 -13.94
N SER A 191 -4.20 3.71 -13.64
CA SER A 191 -4.43 4.38 -12.36
C SER A 191 -5.91 4.61 -12.09
N GLN A 192 -6.64 5.19 -13.06
CA GLN A 192 -8.07 5.44 -12.94
C GLN A 192 -8.85 4.14 -12.72
N ASN A 193 -8.50 3.06 -13.44
CA ASN A 193 -9.13 1.75 -13.25
C ASN A 193 -8.93 1.23 -11.82
N GLY A 194 -7.71 1.22 -11.31
CA GLY A 194 -7.42 0.79 -9.95
C GLY A 194 -8.18 1.63 -8.90
N MET A 195 -8.20 2.95 -9.05
CA MET A 195 -8.97 3.84 -8.17
C MET A 195 -10.48 3.59 -8.28
N ARG A 196 -11.00 3.30 -9.49
CA ARG A 196 -12.42 2.96 -9.67
C ARG A 196 -12.80 1.63 -9.01
N VAL A 197 -11.91 0.64 -9.00
CA VAL A 197 -12.12 -0.60 -8.22
C VAL A 197 -12.40 -0.25 -6.76
N LEU A 198 -11.58 0.60 -6.14
CA LEU A 198 -11.78 1.00 -4.74
C LEU A 198 -13.10 1.78 -4.55
N GLY A 199 -13.43 2.67 -5.48
CA GLY A 199 -14.70 3.38 -5.49
C GLY A 199 -15.91 2.44 -5.66
N TRP A 200 -15.77 1.37 -6.43
CA TRP A 200 -16.81 0.36 -6.59
C TRP A 200 -17.12 -0.38 -5.27
N TYR A 201 -16.10 -0.70 -4.48
CA TYR A 201 -16.28 -1.23 -3.13
C TYR A 201 -16.92 -0.20 -2.20
N ALA A 202 -16.51 1.08 -2.29
CA ALA A 202 -17.09 2.17 -1.50
C ALA A 202 -18.58 2.39 -1.81
N ASP A 203 -18.97 2.32 -3.09
CA ASP A 203 -20.38 2.39 -3.53
C ASP A 203 -21.22 1.24 -2.92
N ARG A 204 -20.59 0.16 -2.44
CA ARG A 204 -21.22 -1.00 -1.76
C ARG A 204 -21.04 -1.01 -0.25
N GLY A 205 -20.57 0.10 0.32
CA GLY A 205 -20.39 0.29 1.76
C GLY A 205 -19.12 -0.34 2.34
N VAL A 206 -18.15 -0.68 1.49
CA VAL A 206 -16.83 -1.20 1.90
C VAL A 206 -15.76 -0.16 1.59
N ILE A 207 -15.16 0.43 2.62
CA ILE A 207 -14.11 1.43 2.47
C ILE A 207 -12.74 0.75 2.50
N ILE A 208 -12.12 0.65 1.33
CA ILE A 208 -10.73 0.24 1.18
C ILE A 208 -9.87 1.50 1.10
N CYS A 209 -8.89 1.65 1.98
CA CYS A 209 -8.03 2.84 1.98
C CYS A 209 -7.08 2.86 0.80
N LYS A 210 -6.75 4.07 0.35
CA LYS A 210 -5.68 4.28 -0.61
C LYS A 210 -4.59 5.13 0.00
N ASP A 211 -3.35 4.67 -0.12
CA ASP A 211 -2.19 5.50 0.14
C ASP A 211 -1.92 6.47 -1.01
N LEU A 212 -1.44 7.65 -0.67
CA LEU A 212 -1.02 8.67 -1.62
C LEU A 212 0.50 8.77 -1.56
N HIS A 213 1.17 8.28 -2.57
CA HIS A 213 2.64 8.24 -2.55
C HIS A 213 3.29 9.56 -2.92
N GLY A 214 2.80 10.26 -3.89
CA GLY A 214 3.27 11.57 -4.31
C GLY A 214 4.72 11.69 -4.78
N TRP A 215 5.55 10.70 -4.52
CA TRP A 215 6.98 10.72 -4.84
C TRP A 215 7.30 9.79 -6.02
N LEU A 216 8.29 10.20 -6.80
CA LEU A 216 8.80 9.40 -7.91
C LEU A 216 10.02 8.60 -7.42
N PRO A 217 10.00 7.27 -7.47
CA PRO A 217 11.11 6.44 -7.04
C PRO A 217 12.41 6.80 -7.77
N GLY A 218 13.48 7.02 -7.01
CA GLY A 218 14.81 7.23 -7.54
C GLY A 218 15.15 8.66 -7.98
N ALA A 219 14.29 9.64 -7.69
CA ALA A 219 14.59 11.03 -8.01
C ALA A 219 14.38 11.98 -6.82
N PRO A 220 15.36 12.84 -6.49
CA PRO A 220 15.25 13.87 -5.47
C PRO A 220 14.41 15.02 -6.00
N PHE A 221 13.08 14.93 -5.89
CA PHE A 221 12.20 16.03 -6.26
C PHE A 221 11.99 17.00 -5.10
N PRO A 222 11.83 18.31 -5.37
CA PRO A 222 11.38 19.25 -4.38
C PRO A 222 10.06 18.79 -3.74
N LEU A 223 9.88 19.04 -2.45
CA LEU A 223 8.65 18.65 -1.72
C LEU A 223 7.39 19.24 -2.38
N SER A 224 7.48 20.43 -2.99
CA SER A 224 6.37 21.02 -3.74
C SER A 224 5.89 20.15 -4.90
N VAL A 225 6.79 19.46 -5.59
CA VAL A 225 6.43 18.51 -6.65
C VAL A 225 5.72 17.29 -6.06
N ASN A 226 6.22 16.76 -4.94
CA ASN A 226 5.58 15.65 -4.24
C ASN A 226 4.16 16.01 -3.79
N ILE A 227 3.94 17.22 -3.25
CA ILE A 227 2.59 17.70 -2.88
C ILE A 227 1.66 17.73 -4.09
N VAL A 228 2.12 18.29 -5.20
CA VAL A 228 1.31 18.37 -6.43
C VAL A 228 0.92 16.97 -6.91
N CYS A 229 1.85 16.02 -6.90
CA CYS A 229 1.56 14.63 -7.26
C CYS A 229 0.49 14.01 -6.34
N MET A 230 0.61 14.20 -5.01
CA MET A 230 -0.39 13.70 -4.05
C MET A 230 -1.76 14.34 -4.24
N ILE A 231 -1.82 15.65 -4.55
CA ILE A 231 -3.08 16.35 -4.82
C ILE A 231 -3.76 15.77 -6.07
N ILE A 232 -3.00 15.61 -7.16
CA ILE A 232 -3.53 15.02 -8.40
C ILE A 232 -4.05 13.61 -8.13
N GLU A 233 -3.27 12.80 -7.42
CA GLU A 233 -3.65 11.44 -7.06
C GLU A 233 -4.91 11.41 -6.17
N ALA A 234 -5.00 12.26 -5.17
CA ALA A 234 -6.15 12.36 -4.27
C ALA A 234 -7.43 12.77 -4.99
N VAL A 235 -7.34 13.80 -5.84
CA VAL A 235 -8.48 14.30 -6.62
C VAL A 235 -8.94 13.25 -7.63
N THR A 236 -8.00 12.58 -8.31
CA THR A 236 -8.33 11.49 -9.26
C THR A 236 -8.98 10.30 -8.55
N ALA A 237 -8.48 9.93 -7.38
CA ALA A 237 -9.06 8.85 -6.58
C ALA A 237 -10.49 9.20 -6.11
N ALA A 238 -10.70 10.41 -5.60
CA ALA A 238 -12.01 10.88 -5.17
C ALA A 238 -13.00 10.97 -6.34
N GLU A 239 -12.56 11.40 -7.53
CA GLU A 239 -13.36 11.40 -8.76
C GLU A 239 -13.85 9.97 -9.11
N GLN A 240 -13.04 8.95 -8.88
CA GLN A 240 -13.39 7.55 -9.11
C GLN A 240 -14.24 6.93 -7.99
N GLY A 241 -14.56 7.70 -6.94
CA GLY A 241 -15.44 7.29 -5.84
C GLY A 241 -14.72 6.81 -4.58
N GLN A 242 -13.40 6.97 -4.50
CA GLN A 242 -12.63 6.60 -3.32
C GLN A 242 -12.98 7.47 -2.11
N LYS A 243 -13.09 6.85 -0.91
CA LYS A 243 -13.60 7.51 0.30
C LYS A 243 -12.59 7.68 1.42
N ALA A 244 -11.45 6.99 1.40
CA ALA A 244 -10.45 7.10 2.45
C ALA A 244 -9.03 7.11 1.89
N LEU A 245 -8.29 8.16 2.20
CA LEU A 245 -6.94 8.41 1.70
C LEU A 245 -5.99 8.66 2.87
N TYR A 246 -4.72 8.29 2.73
CA TYR A 246 -3.67 8.72 3.64
C TYR A 246 -2.38 9.05 2.90
N PRO A 247 -1.75 10.21 3.17
CA PRO A 247 -0.44 10.55 2.61
C PRO A 247 0.66 9.63 3.14
N LEU A 248 1.39 9.01 2.22
CA LEU A 248 2.64 8.30 2.50
C LEU A 248 3.80 9.24 2.16
N VAL A 249 4.36 9.85 3.18
CA VAL A 249 5.30 10.98 3.04
C VAL A 249 6.74 10.52 3.11
N ALA A 250 7.47 10.58 2.00
CA ALA A 250 8.88 10.23 1.97
C ALA A 250 9.73 11.20 2.80
N CYS A 251 10.48 10.67 3.78
CA CYS A 251 11.46 11.45 4.52
C CYS A 251 12.72 11.66 3.69
N MET A 252 13.16 12.92 3.57
CA MET A 252 14.27 13.34 2.70
C MET A 252 15.57 13.62 3.47
N GLY A 253 15.61 13.36 4.78
CA GLY A 253 16.81 13.51 5.62
C GLY A 253 17.00 14.92 6.20
N ASN A 254 16.07 15.83 6.01
CA ASN A 254 16.04 17.13 6.69
C ASN A 254 14.85 17.16 7.65
N MET A 255 15.13 17.01 8.96
CA MET A 255 14.10 16.87 9.99
C MET A 255 13.08 18.00 9.97
N VAL A 256 13.49 19.24 9.86
CA VAL A 256 12.57 20.41 9.86
C VAL A 256 11.67 20.37 8.64
N GLN A 257 12.23 20.09 7.49
CA GLN A 257 11.51 20.00 6.23
C GLN A 257 10.57 18.80 6.21
N ASP A 258 11.03 17.63 6.67
CA ASP A 258 10.24 16.39 6.73
C ASP A 258 9.06 16.54 7.70
N MET A 259 9.28 17.13 8.89
CA MET A 259 8.19 17.40 9.84
C MET A 259 7.17 18.42 9.30
N ALA A 260 7.62 19.48 8.65
CA ALA A 260 6.74 20.46 8.02
C ALA A 260 5.89 19.80 6.94
N TRP A 261 6.50 18.96 6.11
CA TRP A 261 5.86 18.22 5.02
C TRP A 261 4.78 17.26 5.53
N ILE A 262 5.11 16.43 6.52
CA ILE A 262 4.18 15.48 7.13
C ILE A 262 2.94 16.17 7.69
N ARG A 263 3.12 17.35 8.30
CA ARG A 263 2.00 18.12 8.88
C ARG A 263 1.18 18.88 7.84
N LEU A 264 1.81 19.34 6.76
CA LEU A 264 1.15 20.15 5.73
C LEU A 264 0.41 19.30 4.70
N ALA A 265 0.93 18.12 4.33
CA ALA A 265 0.36 17.30 3.27
C ALA A 265 -1.15 17.03 3.46
N PRO A 266 -1.65 16.53 4.61
CA PRO A 266 -3.07 16.27 4.78
C PRO A 266 -3.93 17.53 4.70
N ARG A 267 -3.42 18.68 5.15
CA ARG A 267 -4.14 19.96 5.11
C ARG A 267 -4.30 20.48 3.70
N ILE A 268 -3.22 20.45 2.94
CA ILE A 268 -3.23 20.94 1.54
C ILE A 268 -4.08 20.00 0.67
N ILE A 269 -3.96 18.67 0.84
CA ILE A 269 -4.78 17.70 0.12
C ILE A 269 -6.26 17.93 0.44
N ARG A 270 -6.63 18.13 1.71
CA ARG A 270 -8.02 18.45 2.11
C ARG A 270 -8.52 19.71 1.42
N GLU A 271 -7.72 20.78 1.41
CA GLU A 271 -8.09 22.03 0.76
C GLU A 271 -8.42 21.84 -0.74
N TYR A 272 -7.63 21.03 -1.45
CA TYR A 272 -7.91 20.76 -2.86
C TYR A 272 -9.10 19.81 -3.06
N LEU A 273 -9.26 18.79 -2.25
CA LEU A 273 -10.47 17.95 -2.28
C LEU A 273 -11.73 18.79 -2.10
N ASP A 274 -11.71 19.74 -1.16
CA ASP A 274 -12.85 20.66 -0.93
C ASP A 274 -13.09 21.60 -2.11
N LYS A 275 -12.03 22.15 -2.71
CA LYS A 275 -12.12 22.99 -3.92
C LYS A 275 -12.74 22.24 -5.11
N PHE A 276 -12.48 20.95 -5.22
CA PHE A 276 -13.02 20.09 -6.26
C PHE A 276 -14.39 19.47 -5.92
N GLY A 277 -14.88 19.65 -4.69
CA GLY A 277 -16.21 19.19 -4.28
C GLY A 277 -16.24 17.79 -3.66
N PHE A 278 -15.10 17.26 -3.22
CA PHE A 278 -14.95 15.93 -2.60
C PHE A 278 -14.85 16.01 -1.06
N GLN A 279 -15.82 16.67 -0.42
CA GLN A 279 -15.84 16.86 1.04
C GLN A 279 -16.03 15.55 1.80
N ASP A 280 -16.63 14.55 1.19
CA ASP A 280 -16.93 13.22 1.75
C ASP A 280 -15.76 12.24 1.68
N THR A 281 -14.63 12.63 1.06
CA THR A 281 -13.41 11.83 1.05
C THR A 281 -12.58 12.11 2.30
N MET A 282 -12.35 11.09 3.12
CA MET A 282 -11.61 11.20 4.38
C MET A 282 -10.10 11.23 4.15
N ILE A 283 -9.40 12.04 4.95
CA ILE A 283 -7.95 11.92 5.15
C ILE A 283 -7.72 11.32 6.53
N ILE A 284 -7.30 10.06 6.58
CA ILE A 284 -7.30 9.25 7.82
C ILE A 284 -6.02 9.35 8.64
N GLY A 285 -5.05 10.13 8.23
CA GLY A 285 -3.79 10.35 8.95
C GLY A 285 -2.62 10.54 8.00
N THR A 286 -1.42 10.37 8.51
CA THR A 286 -0.17 10.42 7.73
C THR A 286 0.73 9.24 8.07
N CYS A 287 1.53 8.84 7.12
CA CYS A 287 2.52 7.79 7.27
C CYS A 287 3.85 8.27 6.67
N PRO A 288 4.81 8.76 7.49
CA PRO A 288 6.18 8.94 7.05
C PRO A 288 6.76 7.63 6.54
N ALA A 289 7.52 7.70 5.48
CA ALA A 289 8.09 6.53 4.84
C ALA A 289 9.60 6.69 4.66
N GLN A 290 10.30 5.59 4.87
CA GLN A 290 11.69 5.48 4.49
C GLN A 290 11.82 5.56 2.97
N THR A 291 12.48 6.60 2.47
CA THR A 291 12.63 6.80 1.02
C THR A 291 13.63 5.82 0.40
N PRO A 292 13.37 5.29 -0.80
CA PRO A 292 14.35 4.52 -1.55
C PRO A 292 15.51 5.35 -2.11
N LEU A 293 15.47 6.68 -1.96
CA LEU A 293 16.53 7.59 -2.43
C LEU A 293 17.83 7.47 -1.63
N PHE A 294 17.72 7.12 -0.35
CA PHE A 294 18.90 6.83 0.46
C PHE A 294 19.29 5.37 0.27
N PRO A 295 20.57 5.08 -0.06
CA PRO A 295 21.06 3.72 -0.06
C PRO A 295 20.73 3.07 1.28
N VAL A 296 20.13 1.89 1.23
CA VAL A 296 19.97 1.11 2.46
C VAL A 296 21.35 0.78 2.98
N ALA A 297 21.65 1.17 4.22
CA ALA A 297 22.94 0.90 4.81
C ALA A 297 23.14 -0.61 4.91
N MET A 298 24.33 -1.07 4.52
CA MET A 298 24.72 -2.48 4.61
C MET A 298 25.22 -2.85 6.01
N ASP A 299 25.58 -1.85 6.80
CA ASP A 299 25.95 -2.05 8.20
C ASP A 299 24.74 -1.86 9.11
N LEU A 300 24.70 -2.63 10.19
CA LEU A 300 23.59 -2.66 11.13
C LEU A 300 23.38 -1.30 11.83
N GLY A 301 24.46 -0.60 12.17
CA GLY A 301 24.39 0.70 12.83
C GLY A 301 23.76 1.75 11.95
N GLY A 302 24.16 1.83 10.69
CA GLY A 302 23.57 2.74 9.69
C GLY A 302 22.12 2.42 9.40
N ALA A 303 21.75 1.13 9.30
CA ALA A 303 20.37 0.70 9.11
C ALA A 303 19.48 1.15 10.27
N PHE A 304 19.89 0.89 11.52
CA PHE A 304 19.15 1.35 12.70
C PHE A 304 19.08 2.87 12.80
N ALA A 305 20.16 3.58 12.53
CA ALA A 305 20.17 5.05 12.60
C ALA A 305 19.10 5.65 11.68
N TYR A 306 18.95 5.10 10.48
CA TYR A 306 17.95 5.58 9.53
C TYR A 306 16.52 5.22 9.95
N LEU A 307 16.27 4.02 10.45
CA LEU A 307 14.98 3.63 11.01
C LEU A 307 14.58 4.54 12.18
N CYS A 308 15.51 4.77 13.12
CA CYS A 308 15.29 5.68 14.23
C CYS A 308 14.98 7.11 13.78
N TYR A 309 15.67 7.62 12.75
CA TYR A 309 15.40 8.93 12.18
C TYR A 309 13.95 9.04 11.68
N VAL A 310 13.50 8.10 10.84
CA VAL A 310 12.14 8.15 10.27
C VAL A 310 11.08 7.99 11.36
N ALA A 311 11.29 7.08 12.31
CA ALA A 311 10.40 6.89 13.46
C ALA A 311 10.31 8.14 14.33
N MET A 312 11.44 8.79 14.63
CA MET A 312 11.49 10.03 15.41
C MET A 312 10.76 11.18 14.71
N VAL A 313 11.00 11.37 13.42
CA VAL A 313 10.30 12.39 12.61
C VAL A 313 8.80 12.12 12.61
N GLY A 314 8.38 10.87 12.48
CA GLY A 314 6.98 10.46 12.55
C GLY A 314 6.35 10.78 13.91
N ALA A 315 6.99 10.41 15.00
CA ALA A 315 6.52 10.67 16.36
C ALA A 315 6.42 12.17 16.66
N LEU A 316 7.45 12.95 16.34
CA LEU A 316 7.46 14.40 16.51
C LEU A 316 6.42 15.12 15.65
N SER A 317 6.06 14.53 14.51
CA SER A 317 5.02 15.05 13.62
C SER A 317 3.62 14.61 14.01
N LYS A 318 3.46 13.76 15.04
CA LYS A 318 2.20 13.14 15.48
C LYS A 318 1.54 12.32 14.37
N SER A 319 2.35 11.56 13.64
CA SER A 319 1.86 10.62 12.64
C SER A 319 1.20 9.40 13.30
N ASN A 320 0.35 8.71 12.56
CA ASN A 320 -0.40 7.54 13.05
C ASN A 320 0.28 6.22 12.70
N ALA A 321 1.07 6.23 11.64
CA ALA A 321 1.88 5.10 11.21
C ALA A 321 3.24 5.58 10.70
N VAL A 322 4.20 4.67 10.60
CA VAL A 322 5.51 4.90 9.96
C VAL A 322 5.87 3.67 9.12
N ASP A 323 6.10 3.87 7.81
CA ASP A 323 6.53 2.81 6.88
C ASP A 323 8.06 2.67 6.98
N LEU A 324 8.51 1.56 7.52
CA LEU A 324 9.92 1.24 7.70
C LEU A 324 10.28 -0.02 6.92
N ARG A 325 11.53 -0.08 6.50
CA ARG A 325 12.14 -1.29 5.97
C ARG A 325 12.76 -2.09 7.12
N SER A 326 13.01 -3.37 6.88
CA SER A 326 13.79 -4.15 7.87
C SER A 326 15.27 -3.75 7.85
N ILE A 327 15.96 -4.04 8.93
CA ILE A 327 17.41 -3.77 9.06
C ILE A 327 18.27 -4.53 8.04
N ASP A 328 17.74 -5.60 7.47
CA ASP A 328 18.40 -6.44 6.47
C ASP A 328 17.90 -6.17 5.02
N GLU A 329 17.10 -5.15 4.80
CA GLU A 329 16.60 -4.81 3.46
C GLU A 329 17.72 -4.64 2.42
N GLY A 330 18.89 -4.17 2.84
CA GLY A 330 20.06 -4.04 1.98
C GLY A 330 20.81 -5.35 1.75
N ALA A 331 20.61 -6.35 2.57
CA ALA A 331 21.40 -7.58 2.61
C ALA A 331 20.62 -8.83 2.18
N GLY A 332 19.29 -8.81 2.20
CA GLY A 332 18.56 -10.05 1.91
C GLY A 332 17.05 -9.98 1.98
N ILE A 333 16.46 -11.11 2.33
CA ILE A 333 15.02 -11.27 2.49
C ILE A 333 14.68 -11.13 3.98
N PRO A 334 13.70 -10.29 4.34
CA PRO A 334 13.29 -10.11 5.73
C PRO A 334 12.87 -11.42 6.39
N SER A 335 13.28 -11.61 7.63
CA SER A 335 12.89 -12.73 8.46
C SER A 335 12.07 -12.27 9.67
N LYS A 336 11.47 -13.22 10.40
CA LYS A 336 10.79 -12.94 11.66
C LYS A 336 11.72 -12.20 12.64
N ASP A 337 12.94 -12.68 12.79
CA ASP A 337 13.88 -12.16 13.79
C ASP A 337 14.37 -10.75 13.43
N THR A 338 14.68 -10.50 12.15
CA THR A 338 15.17 -9.20 11.70
C THR A 338 14.06 -8.15 11.64
N ASN A 339 12.85 -8.50 11.22
CA ASN A 339 11.72 -7.58 11.20
C ASN A 339 11.20 -7.24 12.60
N ALA A 340 11.16 -8.19 13.51
CA ALA A 340 10.70 -7.93 14.88
C ALA A 340 11.66 -7.02 15.67
N VAL A 341 12.95 -7.02 15.30
CA VAL A 341 13.97 -6.14 15.89
C VAL A 341 13.91 -4.73 15.29
N SER A 342 13.55 -4.59 14.01
CA SER A 342 13.44 -3.29 13.32
C SER A 342 12.27 -2.46 13.80
#